data_bbab6c4dec58873e6b6c9a4c85735777
#
_entry.id   bbab6c4dec58873e6b6c9a4c85735777
#
_cell.length_a   1.000
_cell.length_b   1.000
_cell.length_c   1.000
_cell.angle_alpha   90.00
_cell.angle_beta   90.00
_cell.angle_gamma   90.00
#
_symmetry.space_group_name_H-M   'P 1'
#
loop_
_entity.id
_entity.type
_entity.pdbx_description
1 polymer ?
#
loop_
_entity_poly.entity_id
_entity_poly.type
_entity_poly.pdbx_seq_one_letter_code
_entity_poly.pdbx_strand_id
1 'polypeptide(L)'
;MPRKNDVHEMVIYHKKGTYIRPHKHLGKTESFLLISGEADVLIFDEDGNLLKARNLGKYETGKNYYYRIPDSCFHAQIFRKDTIFHEATKGPFDVNSTINAIWAPKETEYHLVKDYMKNLESQLKLLLK
;
A
#
# COMPACT_ATOMS: atom_id res chain seq x y z
N MET A 1 -23.26 -17.65 11.22
CA MET A 1 -23.72 -16.27 11.11
C MET A 1 -22.54 -15.35 10.82
N PRO A 2 -22.52 -14.63 9.69
CA PRO A 2 -21.43 -13.72 9.43
C PRO A 2 -21.42 -12.61 10.48
N ARG A 3 -20.27 -12.42 11.07
CA ARG A 3 -20.11 -11.34 12.05
C ARG A 3 -19.87 -10.04 11.30
N LYS A 4 -20.68 -9.04 11.60
CA LYS A 4 -20.44 -7.68 11.12
C LYS A 4 -19.55 -7.00 12.14
N ASN A 5 -18.25 -6.94 11.85
CA ASN A 5 -17.33 -6.20 12.68
C ASN A 5 -17.21 -4.80 12.12
N ASP A 6 -17.32 -3.80 12.99
CA ASP A 6 -17.17 -2.39 12.60
C ASP A 6 -15.73 -2.05 12.29
N VAL A 7 -14.79 -2.79 12.85
CA VAL A 7 -13.36 -2.61 12.62
C VAL A 7 -12.76 -3.91 12.12
N HIS A 8 -11.98 -3.82 11.05
CA HIS A 8 -11.18 -4.93 10.52
C HIS A 8 -9.71 -4.63 10.78
N GLU A 9 -9.05 -5.50 11.55
CA GLU A 9 -7.66 -5.32 11.93
C GLU A 9 -6.84 -6.55 11.57
N MET A 10 -5.58 -6.30 11.13
CA MET A 10 -4.65 -7.38 10.80
C MET A 10 -3.23 -6.96 11.15
N VAL A 11 -2.42 -7.94 11.56
CA VAL A 11 -0.97 -7.81 11.54
C VAL A 11 -0.48 -8.54 10.29
N ILE A 12 0.26 -7.84 9.46
CA ILE A 12 0.64 -8.32 8.12
C ILE A 12 2.16 -8.35 8.02
N TYR A 13 2.69 -9.42 7.43
CA TYR A 13 4.10 -9.57 7.11
C TYR A 13 4.28 -9.64 5.60
N HIS A 14 5.20 -8.86 5.07
CA HIS A 14 5.63 -8.94 3.67
C HIS A 14 7.14 -8.96 3.58
N LYS A 15 7.66 -9.83 2.72
CA LYS A 15 9.08 -9.87 2.41
C LYS A 15 9.48 -8.66 1.58
N LYS A 16 10.73 -8.25 1.73
CA LYS A 16 11.36 -7.25 0.87
C LYS A 16 11.08 -7.56 -0.59
N GLY A 17 10.65 -6.56 -1.34
CA GLY A 17 10.38 -6.68 -2.77
C GLY A 17 9.06 -7.32 -3.15
N THR A 18 8.22 -7.69 -2.19
CA THR A 18 6.87 -8.19 -2.49
C THR A 18 6.10 -7.14 -3.27
N TYR A 19 5.51 -7.55 -4.39
CA TYR A 19 4.65 -6.69 -5.20
C TYR A 19 3.19 -6.98 -4.88
N ILE A 20 2.45 -5.92 -4.55
CA ILE A 20 0.99 -5.96 -4.44
C ILE A 20 0.46 -4.94 -5.44
N ARG A 21 -0.42 -5.38 -6.33
CA ARG A 21 -1.01 -4.52 -7.35
C ARG A 21 -1.65 -3.29 -6.69
N PRO A 22 -1.38 -2.09 -7.18
CA PRO A 22 -2.06 -0.89 -6.70
C PRO A 22 -3.58 -1.07 -6.76
N HIS A 23 -4.25 -0.61 -5.71
CA HIS A 23 -5.69 -0.79 -5.56
C HIS A 23 -6.27 0.32 -4.70
N LYS A 24 -7.59 0.41 -4.68
CA LYS A 24 -8.31 1.31 -3.78
C LYS A 24 -9.48 0.57 -3.13
N HIS A 25 -9.90 1.06 -1.97
CA HIS A 25 -11.05 0.54 -1.26
C HIS A 25 -12.15 1.58 -1.25
N LEU A 26 -13.33 1.22 -1.77
CA LEU A 26 -14.46 2.12 -1.84
C LEU A 26 -15.12 2.27 -0.47
N GLY A 27 -15.31 3.51 -0.04
CA GLY A 27 -15.99 3.81 1.21
C GLY A 27 -15.21 3.48 2.47
N LYS A 28 -13.88 3.26 2.34
CA LYS A 28 -13.04 2.87 3.48
C LYS A 28 -11.72 3.61 3.49
N THR A 29 -11.30 4.04 4.67
CA THR A 29 -9.92 4.47 4.92
C THR A 29 -9.15 3.29 5.48
N GLU A 30 -7.83 3.29 5.31
CA GLU A 30 -6.94 2.32 5.93
C GLU A 30 -5.87 3.06 6.72
N SER A 31 -5.52 2.51 7.88
CA SER A 31 -4.41 3.01 8.69
C SER A 31 -3.34 1.94 8.79
N PHE A 32 -2.08 2.33 8.58
CA PHE A 32 -0.92 1.45 8.74
C PHE A 32 -0.06 1.94 9.90
N LEU A 33 0.22 1.06 10.84
CA LEU A 33 1.19 1.28 11.89
C LEU A 33 2.36 0.32 11.64
N LEU A 34 3.52 0.86 11.31
CA LEU A 34 4.69 0.03 11.02
C LEU A 34 5.33 -0.45 12.32
N ILE A 35 5.49 -1.76 12.44
CA ILE A 35 6.05 -2.40 13.63
C ILE A 35 7.54 -2.65 13.45
N SER A 36 7.94 -3.18 12.29
CA SER A 36 9.35 -3.40 11.95
C SER A 36 9.54 -3.36 10.45
N GLY A 37 10.78 -3.08 10.02
CA GLY A 37 11.13 -3.01 8.61
C GLY A 37 11.06 -1.59 8.05
N GLU A 38 10.85 -1.50 6.75
CA GLU A 38 10.80 -0.22 6.04
C GLU A 38 9.97 -0.37 4.77
N ALA A 39 9.08 0.58 4.53
CA ALA A 39 8.24 0.58 3.34
C ALA A 39 7.97 2.00 2.87
N ASP A 40 7.84 2.18 1.56
CA ASP A 40 7.31 3.40 0.99
C ASP A 40 5.83 3.21 0.70
N VAL A 41 5.00 4.14 1.14
CA VAL A 41 3.59 4.20 0.78
C VAL A 41 3.43 5.18 -0.37
N LEU A 42 2.77 4.73 -1.42
CA LEU A 42 2.60 5.46 -2.68
C LEU A 42 1.13 5.76 -2.91
N ILE A 43 0.82 7.00 -3.27
CA ILE A 43 -0.54 7.45 -3.60
C ILE A 43 -0.55 7.87 -5.05
N PHE A 44 -1.56 7.39 -5.80
CA PHE A 44 -1.71 7.63 -7.23
C PHE A 44 -3.00 8.37 -7.55
N ASP A 45 -3.02 9.04 -8.70
CA ASP A 45 -4.28 9.50 -9.28
C ASP A 45 -5.00 8.34 -10.00
N GLU A 46 -6.14 8.62 -10.61
CA GLU A 46 -6.95 7.60 -11.27
C GLU A 46 -6.28 7.03 -12.53
N ASP A 47 -5.34 7.75 -13.12
CA ASP A 47 -4.63 7.35 -14.33
C ASP A 47 -3.30 6.64 -14.04
N GLY A 48 -2.93 6.52 -12.78
CA GLY A 48 -1.71 5.83 -12.36
C GLY A 48 -0.50 6.73 -12.20
N ASN A 49 -0.68 8.05 -12.23
CA ASN A 49 0.42 8.97 -11.96
C ASN A 49 0.69 9.03 -10.46
N LEU A 50 1.95 8.95 -10.10
CA LEU A 50 2.36 9.03 -8.70
C LEU A 50 2.22 10.46 -8.20
N LEU A 51 1.37 10.66 -7.19
CA LEU A 51 1.12 11.98 -6.60
C LEU A 51 1.94 12.23 -5.36
N LYS A 52 2.16 11.19 -4.54
CA LYS A 52 2.73 11.35 -3.22
C LYS A 52 3.36 10.06 -2.75
N ALA A 53 4.44 10.17 -2.00
CA ALA A 53 5.10 9.03 -1.37
C ALA A 53 5.54 9.41 0.04
N ARG A 54 5.53 8.42 0.94
CA ARG A 54 6.06 8.56 2.30
C ARG A 54 6.84 7.32 2.66
N ASN A 55 8.05 7.53 3.15
CA ASN A 55 8.89 6.46 3.66
C ASN A 55 8.54 6.20 5.12
N LEU A 56 8.19 4.96 5.45
CA LEU A 56 7.84 4.53 6.79
C LEU A 56 8.92 3.62 7.37
N GLY A 57 9.24 3.83 8.62
CA GLY A 57 10.14 2.98 9.38
C GLY A 57 9.60 2.83 10.80
N LYS A 58 10.21 1.94 11.58
CA LYS A 58 9.78 1.76 12.96
C LYS A 58 10.10 3.02 13.79
N TYR A 59 9.40 3.18 14.89
CA TYR A 59 9.45 4.38 15.73
C TYR A 59 10.88 4.87 16.03
N GLU A 60 11.80 3.95 16.34
CA GLU A 60 13.17 4.29 16.75
C GLU A 60 14.02 4.90 15.65
N THR A 61 13.58 4.77 14.38
CA THR A 61 14.33 5.30 13.22
C THR A 61 14.17 6.81 13.05
N GLY A 62 13.20 7.41 13.71
CA GLY A 62 12.82 8.80 13.49
C GLY A 62 12.00 9.04 12.23
N LYS A 63 11.73 7.99 11.45
CA LYS A 63 10.88 8.08 10.27
C LYS A 63 9.41 8.09 10.67
N ASN A 64 8.54 8.40 9.70
CA ASN A 64 7.11 8.20 9.89
C ASN A 64 6.86 6.71 10.16
N TYR A 65 6.00 6.40 11.12
CA TYR A 65 5.67 5.02 11.47
C TYR A 65 4.17 4.74 11.36
N TYR A 66 3.38 5.75 11.03
CA TYR A 66 1.93 5.66 10.88
C TYR A 66 1.51 6.42 9.64
N TYR A 67 0.58 5.84 8.88
CA TYR A 67 0.04 6.47 7.68
C TYR A 67 -1.43 6.08 7.51
N ARG A 68 -2.26 7.06 7.15
CA ARG A 68 -3.67 6.81 6.82
C ARG A 68 -3.89 7.05 5.33
N ILE A 69 -4.45 6.05 4.66
CA ILE A 69 -4.82 6.15 3.25
C ILE A 69 -6.27 6.60 3.17
N PRO A 70 -6.55 7.70 2.43
CA PRO A 70 -7.91 8.19 2.27
C PRO A 70 -8.83 7.19 1.57
N ASP A 71 -10.13 7.33 1.79
CA ASP A 71 -11.16 6.60 1.08
C ASP A 71 -11.00 6.71 -0.43
N SER A 72 -11.21 5.60 -1.12
CA SER A 72 -11.26 5.53 -2.59
C SER A 72 -10.01 6.07 -3.30
N CYS A 73 -8.86 5.91 -2.66
CA CYS A 73 -7.58 6.39 -3.17
C CYS A 73 -6.70 5.22 -3.62
N PHE A 74 -6.24 5.23 -4.88
CA PHE A 74 -5.29 4.22 -5.35
C PHE A 74 -3.97 4.35 -4.61
N HIS A 75 -3.49 3.24 -4.09
CA HIS A 75 -2.26 3.20 -3.31
C HIS A 75 -1.51 1.89 -3.51
N ALA A 76 -0.24 1.92 -3.16
CA ALA A 76 0.63 0.75 -3.14
C ALA A 76 1.73 0.93 -2.10
N GLN A 77 2.47 -0.13 -1.85
CA GLN A 77 3.61 -0.11 -0.95
C GLN A 77 4.81 -0.74 -1.65
N ILE A 78 5.98 -0.16 -1.42
CA ILE A 78 7.25 -0.78 -1.80
C ILE A 78 7.96 -1.18 -0.52
N PHE A 79 8.16 -2.49 -0.33
CA PHE A 79 8.80 -3.02 0.88
C PHE A 79 10.31 -3.02 0.68
N ARG A 80 10.99 -2.10 1.38
CA ARG A 80 12.45 -1.94 1.31
C ARG A 80 13.18 -2.99 2.12
N LYS A 81 12.51 -3.54 3.13
CA LYS A 81 12.98 -4.60 4.02
C LYS A 81 11.80 -5.54 4.28
N ASP A 82 12.09 -6.69 4.88
CA ASP A 82 11.02 -7.53 5.43
C ASP A 82 10.27 -6.68 6.45
N THR A 83 8.96 -6.54 6.29
CA THR A 83 8.17 -5.54 7.00
C THR A 83 6.98 -6.19 7.69
N ILE A 84 6.76 -5.78 8.94
CA ILE A 84 5.57 -6.14 9.72
C ILE A 84 4.84 -4.84 10.04
N PHE A 85 3.55 -4.81 9.76
CA PHE A 85 2.73 -3.65 10.08
C PHE A 85 1.33 -4.07 10.55
N HIS A 86 0.71 -3.21 11.32
CA HIS A 86 -0.68 -3.35 11.73
C HIS A 86 -1.55 -2.52 10.80
N GLU A 87 -2.58 -3.13 10.25
CA GLU A 87 -3.54 -2.45 9.39
C GLU A 87 -4.89 -2.42 10.07
N ALA A 88 -5.53 -1.27 10.08
CA ALA A 88 -6.89 -1.10 10.55
C ALA A 88 -7.72 -0.41 9.47
N THR A 89 -8.91 -0.92 9.23
CA THR A 89 -9.85 -0.36 8.26
C THR A 89 -11.27 -0.58 8.75
N LYS A 90 -12.22 0.08 8.10
CA LYS A 90 -13.63 -0.11 8.40
C LYS A 90 -14.06 -1.52 8.04
N GLY A 91 -14.72 -2.21 8.96
CA GLY A 91 -15.37 -3.48 8.69
C GLY A 91 -16.80 -3.30 8.18
N PRO A 92 -17.41 -4.41 7.82
CA PRO A 92 -16.83 -5.74 7.68
C PRO A 92 -15.97 -5.86 6.42
N PHE A 93 -15.14 -6.91 6.36
CA PHE A 93 -14.36 -7.20 5.15
C PHE A 93 -15.33 -7.51 3.99
N ASP A 94 -15.09 -6.83 2.86
CA ASP A 94 -15.87 -7.02 1.64
C ASP A 94 -14.91 -6.94 0.43
N VAL A 95 -14.66 -8.07 -0.20
CA VAL A 95 -13.79 -8.17 -1.38
C VAL A 95 -14.29 -7.30 -2.54
N ASN A 96 -15.61 -7.07 -2.62
CA ASN A 96 -16.20 -6.27 -3.70
C ASN A 96 -15.93 -4.77 -3.53
N SER A 97 -15.47 -4.33 -2.37
CA SER A 97 -15.11 -2.93 -2.13
C SER A 97 -13.71 -2.60 -2.64
N THR A 98 -12.91 -3.61 -3.00
CA THR A 98 -11.54 -3.41 -3.48
C THR A 98 -11.51 -3.37 -5.02
N ILE A 99 -10.92 -2.33 -5.57
CA ILE A 99 -10.77 -2.15 -7.01
C ILE A 99 -9.29 -2.10 -7.35
N ASN A 100 -8.84 -3.05 -8.16
CA ASN A 100 -7.47 -3.08 -8.65
C ASN A 100 -7.28 -2.07 -9.77
N ALA A 101 -6.11 -1.44 -9.81
CA ALA A 101 -5.76 -0.49 -10.84
C ALA A 101 -5.59 -1.20 -12.20
N ILE A 102 -6.32 -0.78 -13.21
CA ILE A 102 -6.22 -1.36 -14.55
C ILE A 102 -4.89 -1.01 -15.24
N TRP A 103 -4.25 0.07 -14.81
CA TRP A 103 -2.98 0.55 -15.35
C TRP A 103 -1.76 -0.11 -14.71
N ALA A 104 -1.95 -1.03 -13.79
CA ALA A 104 -0.86 -1.77 -13.13
C ALA A 104 -0.99 -3.26 -13.39
N PRO A 105 0.14 -4.00 -13.53
CA PRO A 105 0.10 -5.41 -13.82
C PRO A 105 -0.43 -6.23 -12.64
N LYS A 106 -0.99 -7.40 -12.95
CA LYS A 106 -1.35 -8.41 -11.95
C LYS A 106 -0.08 -9.01 -11.35
N GLU A 107 -0.18 -9.50 -10.13
CA GLU A 107 0.94 -10.13 -9.43
C GLU A 107 1.55 -11.31 -10.19
N THR A 108 0.76 -11.99 -11.02
CA THR A 108 1.21 -13.14 -11.81
C THR A 108 1.92 -12.76 -13.10
N GLU A 109 1.86 -11.50 -13.51
CA GLU A 109 2.48 -11.01 -14.76
C GLU A 109 3.92 -10.56 -14.49
N TYR A 110 4.79 -11.50 -14.13
CA TYR A 110 6.13 -11.24 -13.58
C TYR A 110 6.99 -10.28 -14.42
N HIS A 111 6.98 -10.43 -15.75
CA HIS A 111 7.78 -9.55 -16.63
C HIS A 111 7.27 -8.11 -16.60
N LEU A 112 5.95 -7.95 -16.61
CA LEU A 112 5.33 -6.64 -16.54
C LEU A 112 5.55 -5.98 -15.18
N VAL A 113 5.49 -6.77 -14.10
CA VAL A 113 5.74 -6.29 -12.74
C VAL A 113 7.15 -5.71 -12.63
N LYS A 114 8.14 -6.40 -13.16
CA LYS A 114 9.53 -5.94 -13.09
C LYS A 114 9.71 -4.57 -13.74
N ASP A 115 9.17 -4.40 -14.96
CA ASP A 115 9.26 -3.14 -15.69
C ASP A 115 8.45 -2.04 -15.01
N TYR A 116 7.28 -2.38 -14.50
CA TYR A 116 6.42 -1.45 -13.77
C TYR A 116 7.12 -0.93 -12.51
N MET A 117 7.74 -1.81 -11.74
CA MET A 117 8.45 -1.43 -10.52
C MET A 117 9.66 -0.54 -10.84
N LYS A 118 10.38 -0.79 -11.92
CA LYS A 118 11.46 0.10 -12.37
C LYS A 118 10.93 1.48 -12.70
N ASN A 119 9.80 1.56 -13.37
CA ASN A 119 9.16 2.83 -13.72
C ASN A 119 8.73 3.59 -12.45
N LEU A 120 8.14 2.90 -11.48
CA LEU A 120 7.77 3.50 -10.20
C LEU A 120 8.99 4.07 -9.47
N GLU A 121 10.10 3.34 -9.44
CA GLU A 121 11.34 3.82 -8.82
C GLU A 121 11.82 5.11 -9.49
N SER A 122 11.73 5.20 -10.81
CA SER A 122 12.10 6.41 -11.55
C SER A 122 11.18 7.57 -11.21
N GLN A 123 9.87 7.35 -11.17
CA GLN A 123 8.90 8.37 -10.77
C GLN A 123 9.13 8.84 -9.33
N LEU A 124 9.44 7.91 -8.44
CA LEU A 124 9.71 8.22 -7.04
C LEU A 124 10.93 9.13 -6.89
N LYS A 125 12.00 8.88 -7.64
CA LYS A 125 13.19 9.73 -7.64
C LYS A 125 12.87 11.15 -8.10
N LEU A 126 12.04 11.30 -9.12
CA LEU A 126 11.62 12.61 -9.61
C LEU A 126 10.78 13.35 -8.58
N LEU A 127 9.90 12.64 -7.91
CA LEU A 127 9.02 13.22 -6.89
C LEU A 127 9.80 13.75 -5.67
N LEU A 128 10.90 13.07 -5.31
CA LEU A 128 11.72 13.43 -4.15
C LEU A 128 12.73 14.57 -4.45
N LYS A 129 12.85 14.97 -5.69
CA LYS A 129 13.62 16.17 -6.04
C LYS A 129 12.78 17.40 -5.75
#